data_5bef1757a628cc87b6021a5053007ee1
#
_entry.id   5bef1757a628cc87b6021a5053007ee1
#
_cell.length_a   1.000
_cell.length_b   1.000
_cell.length_c   1.000
_cell.angle_alpha   90.00
_cell.angle_beta   90.00
_cell.angle_gamma   90.00
#
_symmetry.space_group_name_H-M   'P 1'
#
loop_
_entity.id
_entity.type
_entity.pdbx_description
1 polymer ?
#
loop_
_entity_poly.entity_id
_entity_poly.type
_entity_poly.pdbx_seq_one_letter_code
_entity_poly.pdbx_strand_id
1 'polypeptide(L)'
;MRERRTAATDGATLLTDDGMEPLTAHAVIRLTMLEHHTRVWCAHGWQDIKPIAAELLKRLPLQSNPSKDGVWGTFNIRGHFYSFRVRMGGITVDFLDVRNITRDDGLNVSRETFGGATDLETTWNIARECAALNLKGTTIASMAMADYIDGDYAGFKRHFPPLDKDDYHRMRPAYYGAIVYSKPGEYRDCRSWDVNSLYPSIMRDNPMPVGSPIWYDGEYRHDADYPLHIDVVAFDAKLKSGKTATLTNILPVWGYEGERLDSTLGVITMPVTDVDWGTLTENYDVHVWEHVGGWKFRKSHGLYYNYVDKWFNVKQTAAGERRQMAKLLLNSLVGKFGASLYRPMLHPKPSVDGGVDFTVDKPESTNSLAWLPTAAYVNAYGRRTLSRAMNANADRVIYADTDGMILAGLDAPASIETDDRKLGAWKNDHTYTKLRILGNRKYCGVETSGDMVMRLSGVHRAAPIPYDEFLPGSRHCNDDGHTFVL
;
A
#
# COMPACT_ATOMS: atom_id res chain seq x y z
N MET A 1 11.42 -23.81 -17.46
CA MET A 1 10.60 -22.57 -17.55
C MET A 1 11.07 -21.81 -18.78
N ARG A 2 10.17 -21.44 -19.70
CA ARG A 2 10.58 -20.63 -20.86
C ARG A 2 11.05 -19.27 -20.37
N GLU A 3 12.13 -18.77 -20.95
CA GLU A 3 12.71 -17.47 -20.62
C GLU A 3 11.68 -16.34 -20.86
N ARG A 4 11.74 -15.27 -20.06
CA ARG A 4 10.87 -14.11 -20.23
C ARG A 4 11.68 -12.96 -20.80
N ARG A 5 11.20 -12.38 -21.89
CA ARG A 5 11.71 -11.14 -22.44
C ARG A 5 10.99 -9.94 -21.82
N THR A 6 11.68 -8.82 -21.79
CA THR A 6 11.17 -7.54 -21.29
C THR A 6 11.12 -6.55 -22.45
N ALA A 7 10.08 -5.73 -22.47
CA ALA A 7 9.88 -4.63 -23.41
C ALA A 7 9.23 -3.45 -22.71
N ALA A 8 9.28 -2.26 -23.32
CA ALA A 8 8.57 -1.06 -22.88
C ALA A 8 7.86 -0.38 -24.06
N THR A 9 6.83 0.41 -23.76
CA THR A 9 6.10 1.20 -24.77
C THR A 9 5.58 2.51 -24.20
N ASP A 10 5.49 3.52 -25.06
CA ASP A 10 4.81 4.80 -24.85
C ASP A 10 3.52 4.92 -25.68
N GLY A 11 3.06 3.81 -26.24
CA GLY A 11 1.88 3.73 -27.11
C GLY A 11 2.15 3.89 -28.59
N ALA A 12 3.28 4.45 -28.99
CA ALA A 12 3.72 4.57 -30.37
C ALA A 12 4.86 3.61 -30.70
N THR A 13 5.79 3.43 -29.78
CA THR A 13 7.03 2.70 -29.93
C THR A 13 7.08 1.49 -29.02
N LEU A 14 7.55 0.37 -29.52
CA LEU A 14 7.92 -0.81 -28.74
C LEU A 14 9.45 -0.86 -28.66
N LEU A 15 9.98 -0.78 -27.44
CA LEU A 15 11.41 -0.86 -27.13
C LEU A 15 11.72 -2.22 -26.52
N THR A 16 12.71 -2.92 -27.10
CA THR A 16 13.23 -4.22 -26.65
C THR A 16 14.75 -4.18 -26.60
N ASP A 17 15.39 -5.26 -26.14
CA ASP A 17 16.84 -5.41 -26.23
C ASP A 17 17.36 -5.42 -27.69
N ASP A 18 16.49 -5.79 -28.64
CA ASP A 18 16.82 -5.85 -30.07
C ASP A 18 16.67 -4.48 -30.79
N GLY A 19 16.15 -3.46 -30.10
CA GLY A 19 15.96 -2.11 -30.61
C GLY A 19 14.52 -1.60 -30.52
N MET A 20 14.20 -0.58 -31.31
CA MET A 20 12.91 0.09 -31.35
C MET A 20 12.15 -0.19 -32.64
N GLU A 21 10.83 -0.42 -32.54
CA GLU A 21 9.93 -0.56 -33.66
C GLU A 21 8.54 0.05 -33.35
N PRO A 22 7.71 0.36 -34.36
CA PRO A 22 6.35 0.80 -34.11
C PRO A 22 5.51 -0.24 -33.34
N LEU A 23 4.75 0.19 -32.32
CA LEU A 23 3.80 -0.66 -31.63
C LEU A 23 2.56 -0.86 -32.51
N THR A 24 2.38 -2.07 -33.03
CA THR A 24 1.23 -2.47 -33.84
C THR A 24 0.66 -3.81 -33.38
N ALA A 25 -0.60 -4.09 -33.72
CA ALA A 25 -1.16 -5.42 -33.48
C ALA A 25 -0.37 -6.55 -34.16
N HIS A 26 0.23 -6.26 -35.33
CA HIS A 26 1.09 -7.21 -36.04
C HIS A 26 2.38 -7.48 -35.25
N ALA A 27 3.03 -6.45 -34.72
CA ALA A 27 4.22 -6.60 -33.88
C ALA A 27 3.91 -7.47 -32.64
N VAL A 28 2.76 -7.23 -31.97
CA VAL A 28 2.32 -8.02 -30.82
C VAL A 28 2.09 -9.49 -31.18
N ILE A 29 1.38 -9.75 -32.29
CA ILE A 29 1.16 -11.12 -32.78
C ILE A 29 2.48 -11.80 -33.11
N ARG A 30 3.43 -11.09 -33.74
CA ARG A 30 4.77 -11.61 -34.03
C ARG A 30 5.51 -12.01 -32.75
N LEU A 31 5.39 -11.23 -31.67
CA LEU A 31 5.99 -11.59 -30.37
C LEU A 31 5.44 -12.90 -29.82
N THR A 32 4.16 -13.25 -30.10
CA THR A 32 3.61 -14.55 -29.69
C THR A 32 4.12 -15.73 -30.50
N MET A 33 4.78 -15.48 -31.63
CA MET A 33 5.41 -16.52 -32.46
C MET A 33 6.84 -16.84 -32.03
N LEU A 34 7.40 -16.07 -31.10
CA LEU A 34 8.69 -16.33 -30.49
C LEU A 34 8.58 -17.47 -29.46
N GLU A 35 9.71 -18.07 -29.09
CA GLU A 35 9.73 -19.14 -28.09
C GLU A 35 9.62 -18.64 -26.64
N HIS A 36 9.51 -17.32 -26.43
CA HIS A 36 9.58 -16.66 -25.15
C HIS A 36 8.30 -15.90 -24.80
N HIS A 37 7.92 -15.93 -23.52
CA HIS A 37 6.92 -15.00 -23.01
C HIS A 37 7.48 -13.59 -22.95
N THR A 38 6.71 -12.57 -23.36
CA THR A 38 7.14 -11.18 -23.33
C THR A 38 6.30 -10.37 -22.35
N ARG A 39 6.93 -9.56 -21.50
CA ARG A 39 6.28 -8.51 -20.71
C ARG A 39 6.57 -7.16 -21.32
N VAL A 40 5.52 -6.43 -21.66
CA VAL A 40 5.57 -5.08 -22.21
C VAL A 40 5.08 -4.10 -21.14
N TRP A 41 5.96 -3.26 -20.66
CA TRP A 41 5.61 -2.24 -19.68
C TRP A 41 5.17 -0.96 -20.40
N CYS A 42 3.98 -0.47 -20.04
CA CYS A 42 3.35 0.71 -20.59
C CYS A 42 3.67 1.92 -19.71
N ALA A 43 4.13 3.01 -20.30
CA ALA A 43 4.40 4.27 -19.61
C ALA A 43 3.12 4.93 -19.07
N HIS A 44 2.06 4.94 -19.89
CA HIS A 44 0.77 5.56 -19.58
C HIS A 44 -0.37 4.53 -19.46
N GLY A 45 -0.02 3.27 -19.24
CA GLY A 45 -0.96 2.18 -18.98
C GLY A 45 -1.91 1.91 -20.14
N TRP A 46 -3.22 1.98 -19.89
CA TRP A 46 -4.23 1.67 -20.88
C TRP A 46 -4.20 2.59 -22.12
N GLN A 47 -3.79 3.84 -21.96
CA GLN A 47 -3.74 4.79 -23.07
C GLN A 47 -2.78 4.33 -24.16
N ASP A 48 -1.65 3.70 -23.78
CA ASP A 48 -0.63 3.21 -24.71
C ASP A 48 -1.12 2.05 -25.58
N ILE A 49 -2.01 1.22 -25.05
CA ILE A 49 -2.44 0.00 -25.75
C ILE A 49 -3.87 0.05 -26.27
N LYS A 50 -4.69 1.03 -25.88
CA LYS A 50 -6.09 1.15 -26.31
C LYS A 50 -6.25 1.06 -27.83
N PRO A 51 -5.42 1.73 -28.67
CA PRO A 51 -5.54 1.66 -30.12
C PRO A 51 -5.34 0.24 -30.66
N ILE A 52 -4.29 -0.45 -30.19
CA ILE A 52 -3.99 -1.82 -30.65
C ILE A 52 -4.91 -2.87 -30.02
N ALA A 53 -5.44 -2.62 -28.83
CA ALA A 53 -6.35 -3.54 -28.15
C ALA A 53 -7.64 -3.72 -28.94
N ALA A 54 -8.20 -2.65 -29.50
CA ALA A 54 -9.38 -2.71 -30.39
C ALA A 54 -9.11 -3.57 -31.64
N GLU A 55 -7.91 -3.43 -32.23
CA GLU A 55 -7.52 -4.23 -33.40
C GLU A 55 -7.29 -5.70 -33.04
N LEU A 56 -6.64 -5.98 -31.90
CA LEU A 56 -6.42 -7.35 -31.41
C LEU A 56 -7.73 -8.06 -31.07
N LEU A 57 -8.70 -7.36 -30.46
CA LEU A 57 -10.03 -7.91 -30.16
C LEU A 57 -10.87 -8.24 -31.42
N LYS A 58 -10.59 -7.61 -32.55
CA LYS A 58 -11.21 -7.95 -33.84
C LYS A 58 -10.61 -9.21 -34.49
N ARG A 59 -9.33 -9.51 -34.17
CA ARG A 59 -8.58 -10.60 -34.80
C ARG A 59 -8.52 -11.87 -33.95
N LEU A 60 -8.65 -11.76 -32.64
CA LEU A 60 -8.44 -12.83 -31.69
C LEU A 60 -9.65 -12.98 -30.76
N PRO A 61 -9.99 -14.20 -30.33
CA PRO A 61 -11.13 -14.43 -29.45
C PRO A 61 -10.89 -13.81 -28.07
N LEU A 62 -11.91 -13.13 -27.54
CA LEU A 62 -11.91 -12.69 -26.14
C LEU A 62 -12.06 -13.90 -25.23
N GLN A 63 -11.27 -13.94 -24.17
CA GLN A 63 -11.24 -15.03 -23.20
C GLN A 63 -11.68 -14.57 -21.81
N SER A 64 -12.42 -15.40 -21.10
CA SER A 64 -12.70 -15.27 -19.68
C SER A 64 -11.59 -15.84 -18.79
N ASN A 65 -10.71 -16.68 -19.37
CA ASN A 65 -9.61 -17.33 -18.66
C ASN A 65 -8.26 -16.97 -19.32
N PRO A 66 -7.32 -16.37 -18.55
CA PRO A 66 -6.02 -15.95 -19.08
C PRO A 66 -5.11 -17.08 -19.56
N SER A 67 -5.49 -18.34 -19.32
CA SER A 67 -4.72 -19.52 -19.75
C SER A 67 -5.12 -20.05 -21.14
N LYS A 68 -6.17 -19.48 -21.76
CA LYS A 68 -6.62 -19.86 -23.11
C LYS A 68 -6.03 -18.92 -24.16
N ASP A 69 -5.84 -19.43 -25.38
CA ASP A 69 -5.38 -18.62 -26.51
C ASP A 69 -6.43 -17.58 -26.91
N GLY A 70 -6.00 -16.34 -27.11
CA GLY A 70 -6.84 -15.19 -27.39
C GLY A 70 -6.41 -13.95 -26.59
N VAL A 71 -7.36 -13.06 -26.35
CA VAL A 71 -7.16 -11.80 -25.62
C VAL A 71 -7.85 -11.86 -24.26
N TRP A 72 -7.17 -11.42 -23.23
CA TRP A 72 -7.71 -11.27 -21.88
C TRP A 72 -7.18 -9.97 -21.26
N GLY A 73 -7.98 -9.30 -20.46
CA GLY A 73 -7.55 -8.08 -19.75
C GLY A 73 -8.29 -7.88 -18.44
N THR A 74 -7.69 -7.10 -17.54
CA THR A 74 -8.28 -6.82 -16.25
C THR A 74 -7.93 -5.43 -15.74
N PHE A 75 -8.95 -4.75 -15.19
CA PHE A 75 -8.89 -3.43 -14.60
C PHE A 75 -9.62 -3.46 -13.25
N ASN A 76 -9.30 -2.53 -12.35
CA ASN A 76 -10.16 -2.34 -11.20
C ASN A 76 -11.43 -1.56 -11.59
N ILE A 77 -12.42 -1.54 -10.70
CA ILE A 77 -13.69 -0.83 -10.92
C ILE A 77 -13.52 0.69 -11.10
N ARG A 78 -12.37 1.26 -10.70
CA ARG A 78 -12.03 2.67 -10.90
C ARG A 78 -11.28 2.93 -12.21
N GLY A 79 -11.16 1.92 -13.07
CA GLY A 79 -10.51 2.03 -14.37
C GLY A 79 -8.98 1.90 -14.35
N HIS A 80 -8.34 1.63 -13.20
CA HIS A 80 -6.91 1.37 -13.20
C HIS A 80 -6.61 0.07 -13.94
N PHE A 81 -5.73 0.18 -14.90
CA PHE A 81 -5.26 -0.92 -15.72
C PHE A 81 -4.29 -1.81 -14.95
N TYR A 82 -4.55 -3.12 -14.91
CA TYR A 82 -3.63 -4.08 -14.32
C TYR A 82 -2.85 -4.86 -15.36
N SER A 83 -3.54 -5.45 -16.33
CA SER A 83 -2.89 -6.19 -17.40
C SER A 83 -3.80 -6.41 -18.58
N PHE A 84 -3.19 -6.51 -19.77
CA PHE A 84 -3.81 -6.97 -21.00
C PHE A 84 -2.92 -8.03 -21.61
N ARG A 85 -3.46 -9.21 -21.89
CA ARG A 85 -2.71 -10.37 -22.35
C ARG A 85 -3.17 -10.78 -23.73
N VAL A 86 -2.21 -11.04 -24.60
CA VAL A 86 -2.38 -11.77 -25.83
C VAL A 86 -1.69 -13.11 -25.68
N ARG A 87 -2.40 -14.22 -25.96
CA ARG A 87 -1.86 -15.58 -25.89
C ARG A 87 -2.13 -16.30 -27.20
N MET A 88 -1.10 -16.95 -27.75
CA MET A 88 -1.19 -17.81 -28.93
C MET A 88 -0.20 -18.96 -28.82
N GLY A 89 -0.65 -20.19 -29.08
CA GLY A 89 0.21 -21.37 -29.03
C GLY A 89 0.91 -21.58 -27.68
N GLY A 90 0.32 -21.10 -26.59
CA GLY A 90 0.90 -21.17 -25.26
C GLY A 90 1.89 -20.05 -24.92
N ILE A 91 2.27 -19.19 -25.86
CA ILE A 91 3.12 -18.02 -25.65
C ILE A 91 2.25 -16.81 -25.27
N THR A 92 2.73 -15.96 -24.37
CA THR A 92 2.03 -14.76 -23.93
C THR A 92 2.82 -13.50 -24.17
N VAL A 93 2.11 -12.43 -24.56
CA VAL A 93 2.55 -11.04 -24.47
C VAL A 93 1.65 -10.36 -23.46
N ASP A 94 2.25 -9.92 -22.34
CA ASP A 94 1.56 -9.30 -21.22
C ASP A 94 1.88 -7.80 -21.17
N PHE A 95 0.90 -6.94 -21.40
CA PHE A 95 1.00 -5.51 -21.22
C PHE A 95 0.69 -5.15 -19.76
N LEU A 96 1.55 -4.37 -19.14
CA LEU A 96 1.50 -4.01 -17.73
C LEU A 96 1.73 -2.51 -17.57
N ASP A 97 1.03 -1.89 -16.62
CA ASP A 97 1.24 -0.48 -16.31
C ASP A 97 2.42 -0.30 -15.35
N VAL A 98 3.44 0.46 -15.75
CA VAL A 98 4.62 0.72 -14.92
C VAL A 98 4.25 1.48 -13.63
N ARG A 99 3.19 2.29 -13.63
CA ARG A 99 2.69 3.03 -12.46
C ARG A 99 2.16 2.10 -11.35
N ASN A 100 1.80 0.86 -11.69
CA ASN A 100 1.49 -0.17 -10.70
C ASN A 100 2.72 -0.63 -9.89
N ILE A 101 3.92 -0.28 -10.34
CA ILE A 101 5.17 -0.52 -9.62
C ILE A 101 5.56 0.72 -8.82
N THR A 102 5.70 1.85 -9.47
CA THR A 102 6.25 3.08 -8.89
C THR A 102 5.24 3.88 -8.06
N ARG A 103 3.94 3.76 -8.38
CA ARG A 103 2.85 4.60 -7.85
C ARG A 103 3.03 6.10 -8.16
N ASP A 104 3.75 6.39 -9.22
CA ASP A 104 4.05 7.73 -9.71
C ASP A 104 3.30 7.94 -11.03
N ASP A 105 2.20 8.69 -10.99
CA ASP A 105 1.29 8.85 -12.13
C ASP A 105 1.93 9.59 -13.32
N GLY A 106 2.90 10.47 -13.07
CA GLY A 106 3.56 11.25 -14.11
C GLY A 106 4.97 10.78 -14.44
N LEU A 107 5.47 9.71 -13.80
CA LEU A 107 6.84 9.22 -13.91
C LEU A 107 7.94 10.24 -13.60
N ASN A 108 7.64 11.41 -13.05
CA ASN A 108 8.62 12.46 -12.77
C ASN A 108 9.59 12.05 -11.66
N VAL A 109 9.06 11.58 -10.52
CA VAL A 109 9.87 11.06 -9.41
C VAL A 109 10.58 9.78 -9.83
N SER A 110 9.93 8.96 -10.66
CA SER A 110 10.54 7.75 -11.21
C SER A 110 11.70 8.07 -12.14
N ARG A 111 11.62 9.12 -12.93
CA ARG A 111 12.69 9.59 -13.81
C ARG A 111 13.93 10.02 -13.03
N GLU A 112 13.76 10.72 -11.91
CA GLU A 112 14.86 11.11 -11.02
C GLU A 112 15.57 9.87 -10.44
N THR A 113 14.83 8.81 -10.15
CA THR A 113 15.34 7.60 -9.50
C THR A 113 15.87 6.56 -10.48
N PHE A 114 15.14 6.31 -11.58
CA PHE A 114 15.44 5.25 -12.54
C PHE A 114 16.12 5.79 -13.82
N GLY A 115 16.30 7.11 -13.93
CA GLY A 115 16.87 7.74 -15.11
C GLY A 115 15.93 7.70 -16.33
N GLY A 116 16.47 8.19 -17.46
CA GLY A 116 15.75 8.28 -18.74
C GLY A 116 15.38 9.72 -19.09
N ALA A 117 15.55 10.11 -20.35
CA ALA A 117 15.17 11.42 -20.88
C ALA A 117 13.68 11.47 -21.27
N THR A 118 13.08 10.30 -21.52
CA THR A 118 11.69 10.13 -21.92
C THR A 118 10.96 9.15 -21.01
N ASP A 119 9.62 9.16 -21.05
CA ASP A 119 8.80 8.19 -20.32
C ASP A 119 9.06 6.75 -20.78
N LEU A 120 9.35 6.55 -22.06
CA LEU A 120 9.73 5.26 -22.62
C LEU A 120 11.04 4.74 -22.03
N GLU A 121 12.08 5.56 -21.97
CA GLU A 121 13.37 5.18 -21.38
C GLU A 121 13.28 4.93 -19.88
N THR A 122 12.55 5.76 -19.15
CA THR A 122 12.29 5.57 -17.71
C THR A 122 11.54 4.25 -17.47
N THR A 123 10.50 3.98 -18.27
CA THR A 123 9.73 2.71 -18.20
C THR A 123 10.62 1.52 -18.50
N TRP A 124 11.50 1.63 -19.50
CA TRP A 124 12.48 0.59 -19.86
C TRP A 124 13.44 0.28 -18.71
N ASN A 125 13.97 1.30 -18.06
CA ASN A 125 14.88 1.14 -16.92
C ASN A 125 14.20 0.44 -15.74
N ILE A 126 12.96 0.83 -15.40
CA ILE A 126 12.15 0.15 -14.37
C ILE A 126 11.90 -1.31 -14.76
N ALA A 127 11.54 -1.56 -16.00
CA ALA A 127 11.27 -2.90 -16.53
C ALA A 127 12.50 -3.81 -16.43
N ARG A 128 13.67 -3.30 -16.79
CA ARG A 128 14.96 -4.01 -16.68
C ARG A 128 15.33 -4.32 -15.23
N GLU A 129 15.10 -3.39 -14.29
CA GLU A 129 15.36 -3.65 -12.88
C GLU A 129 14.41 -4.72 -12.32
N CYS A 130 13.13 -4.71 -12.70
CA CYS A 130 12.19 -5.78 -12.35
C CYS A 130 12.65 -7.15 -12.89
N ALA A 131 13.18 -7.19 -14.12
CA ALA A 131 13.72 -8.41 -14.73
C ALA A 131 14.99 -8.88 -14.03
N ALA A 132 15.93 -7.98 -13.76
CA ALA A 132 17.20 -8.27 -13.07
C ALA A 132 16.97 -8.82 -11.65
N LEU A 133 15.91 -8.38 -10.98
CA LEU A 133 15.48 -8.89 -9.67
C LEU A 133 14.56 -10.13 -9.77
N ASN A 134 14.30 -10.65 -10.97
CA ASN A 134 13.40 -11.79 -11.24
C ASN A 134 12.01 -11.64 -10.59
N LEU A 135 11.45 -10.41 -10.58
CA LEU A 135 10.18 -10.13 -9.94
C LEU A 135 8.99 -10.67 -10.75
N LYS A 136 8.10 -11.39 -10.08
CA LYS A 136 6.92 -12.02 -10.69
C LYS A 136 5.66 -11.34 -10.17
N GLY A 137 4.82 -10.83 -11.06
CA GLY A 137 3.58 -10.14 -10.69
C GLY A 137 3.29 -8.98 -11.65
N THR A 138 2.14 -8.35 -11.48
CA THR A 138 1.65 -7.22 -12.30
C THR A 138 1.65 -5.89 -11.55
N THR A 139 1.80 -5.95 -10.22
CA THR A 139 1.88 -4.80 -9.33
C THR A 139 2.99 -5.03 -8.32
N ILE A 140 3.55 -3.97 -7.76
CA ILE A 140 4.60 -4.11 -6.73
C ILE A 140 4.14 -4.99 -5.55
N ALA A 141 2.88 -4.88 -5.13
CA ALA A 141 2.33 -5.71 -4.06
C ALA A 141 2.22 -7.19 -4.46
N SER A 142 1.89 -7.50 -5.72
CA SER A 142 1.87 -8.89 -6.21
C SER A 142 3.27 -9.45 -6.41
N MET A 143 4.25 -8.60 -6.76
CA MET A 143 5.65 -8.98 -6.81
C MET A 143 6.20 -9.30 -5.42
N ALA A 144 5.92 -8.44 -4.43
CA ALA A 144 6.28 -8.66 -3.03
C ALA A 144 5.73 -9.99 -2.51
N MET A 145 4.46 -10.29 -2.78
CA MET A 145 3.82 -11.54 -2.36
C MET A 145 4.41 -12.75 -3.09
N ALA A 146 4.69 -12.66 -4.39
CA ALA A 146 5.28 -13.75 -5.15
C ALA A 146 6.71 -14.07 -4.69
N ASP A 147 7.50 -13.05 -4.35
CA ASP A 147 8.83 -13.20 -3.80
C ASP A 147 8.80 -13.76 -2.37
N TYR A 148 7.85 -13.32 -1.55
CA TYR A 148 7.65 -13.86 -0.20
C TYR A 148 7.27 -15.35 -0.21
N ILE A 149 6.40 -15.76 -1.13
CA ILE A 149 5.98 -17.17 -1.27
C ILE A 149 7.11 -18.05 -1.82
N ASP A 150 7.96 -17.50 -2.68
CA ASP A 150 9.10 -18.16 -3.35
C ASP A 150 8.78 -19.54 -3.92
N GLY A 151 7.57 -19.72 -4.45
CA GLY A 151 7.09 -20.98 -5.04
C GLY A 151 6.46 -21.96 -4.05
N ASP A 152 6.61 -21.77 -2.75
CA ASP A 152 5.96 -22.64 -1.74
C ASP A 152 4.51 -22.24 -1.44
N TYR A 153 3.65 -22.35 -2.45
CA TYR A 153 2.21 -22.10 -2.29
C TYR A 153 1.52 -23.06 -1.28
N ALA A 154 2.04 -24.25 -1.11
CA ALA A 154 1.49 -25.21 -0.16
C ALA A 154 1.79 -24.79 1.28
N GLY A 155 3.03 -24.37 1.56
CA GLY A 155 3.40 -23.79 2.85
C GLY A 155 2.64 -22.50 3.14
N PHE A 156 2.53 -21.62 2.15
CA PHE A 156 1.74 -20.41 2.29
C PHE A 156 0.29 -20.70 2.71
N LYS A 157 -0.41 -21.62 2.02
CA LYS A 157 -1.79 -22.00 2.36
C LYS A 157 -1.95 -22.69 3.70
N ARG A 158 -0.93 -23.38 4.20
CA ARG A 158 -0.95 -23.95 5.56
C ARG A 158 -0.91 -22.86 6.63
N HIS A 159 -0.11 -21.80 6.42
CA HIS A 159 -0.03 -20.68 7.36
C HIS A 159 -1.22 -19.71 7.20
N PHE A 160 -1.70 -19.53 5.99
CA PHE A 160 -2.71 -18.54 5.61
C PHE A 160 -3.86 -19.20 4.85
N PRO A 161 -4.63 -20.10 5.51
CA PRO A 161 -5.76 -20.77 4.88
C PRO A 161 -6.85 -19.74 4.51
N PRO A 162 -7.62 -19.97 3.44
CA PRO A 162 -8.73 -19.11 3.08
C PRO A 162 -9.69 -18.93 4.27
N LEU A 163 -10.09 -17.68 4.50
CA LEU A 163 -11.13 -17.35 5.47
C LEU A 163 -12.50 -17.69 4.89
N ASP A 164 -13.41 -18.11 5.74
CA ASP A 164 -14.83 -18.11 5.41
C ASP A 164 -15.29 -16.70 5.04
N LYS A 165 -16.31 -16.59 4.18
CA LYS A 165 -16.79 -15.31 3.68
C LYS A 165 -17.39 -14.44 4.78
N ASP A 166 -18.18 -15.04 5.66
CA ASP A 166 -18.84 -14.30 6.72
C ASP A 166 -17.82 -13.89 7.78
N ASP A 167 -16.89 -14.77 8.13
CA ASP A 167 -15.76 -14.45 9.01
C ASP A 167 -14.92 -13.31 8.45
N TYR A 168 -14.60 -13.34 7.14
CA TYR A 168 -13.86 -12.26 6.50
C TYR A 168 -14.60 -10.92 6.67
N HIS A 169 -15.90 -10.87 6.38
CA HIS A 169 -16.67 -9.63 6.47
C HIS A 169 -16.81 -9.13 7.91
N ARG A 170 -16.98 -10.04 8.85
CA ARG A 170 -17.06 -9.70 10.28
C ARG A 170 -15.74 -9.23 10.86
N MET A 171 -14.60 -9.81 10.42
CA MET A 171 -13.26 -9.39 10.84
C MET A 171 -12.80 -8.11 10.15
N ARG A 172 -13.33 -7.79 8.94
CA ARG A 172 -12.81 -6.69 8.09
C ARG A 172 -12.67 -5.35 8.82
N PRO A 173 -13.57 -4.92 9.70
CA PRO A 173 -13.43 -3.68 10.44
C PRO A 173 -12.24 -3.64 11.42
N ALA A 174 -11.69 -4.79 11.83
CA ALA A 174 -10.45 -4.82 12.62
C ALA A 174 -9.20 -4.35 11.84
N TYR A 175 -9.28 -4.38 10.50
CA TYR A 175 -8.23 -3.84 9.63
C TYR A 175 -8.55 -2.41 9.25
N TYR A 176 -8.12 -1.46 10.03
CA TYR A 176 -8.28 -0.03 9.79
C TYR A 176 -6.94 0.71 9.74
N GLY A 177 -6.99 1.99 9.34
CA GLY A 177 -5.82 2.79 9.05
C GLY A 177 -4.94 3.11 10.26
N ALA A 178 -3.79 3.69 9.96
CA ALA A 178 -2.83 4.16 10.94
C ALA A 178 -3.30 5.43 11.67
N ILE A 179 -2.55 5.82 12.70
CA ILE A 179 -2.77 7.08 13.41
C ILE A 179 -2.36 8.25 12.50
N VAL A 180 -3.26 9.22 12.36
CA VAL A 180 -2.96 10.55 11.81
C VAL A 180 -3.39 11.59 12.84
N TYR A 181 -2.49 12.48 13.22
CA TYR A 181 -2.73 13.55 14.19
C TYR A 181 -2.09 14.85 13.70
N SER A 182 -2.76 15.95 13.89
CA SER A 182 -2.21 17.26 13.61
C SER A 182 -2.71 18.26 14.64
N LYS A 183 -1.83 19.16 15.05
CA LYS A 183 -2.12 20.35 15.83
C LYS A 183 -1.86 21.54 14.93
N PRO A 184 -2.90 22.12 14.29
CA PRO A 184 -2.70 23.27 13.41
C PRO A 184 -2.01 24.44 14.11
N GLY A 185 -1.11 25.12 13.39
CA GLY A 185 -0.35 26.22 13.94
C GLY A 185 0.97 26.47 13.21
N GLU A 186 1.71 27.47 13.71
CA GLU A 186 3.06 27.79 13.26
C GLU A 186 4.04 27.42 14.36
N TYR A 187 5.12 26.76 13.98
CA TYR A 187 6.13 26.23 14.89
C TYR A 187 7.53 26.62 14.41
N ARG A 188 8.46 26.70 15.31
CA ARG A 188 9.89 26.88 15.04
C ARG A 188 10.67 25.78 15.70
N ASP A 189 11.85 25.49 15.13
CA ASP A 189 12.81 24.54 15.70
C ASP A 189 12.16 23.18 16.03
N CYS A 190 11.67 22.50 14.99
CA CYS A 190 10.98 21.22 15.10
C CYS A 190 11.80 20.10 14.46
N ARG A 191 11.64 18.87 14.95
CA ARG A 191 12.21 17.67 14.33
C ARG A 191 11.16 16.66 13.94
N SER A 192 11.29 16.14 12.70
CA SER A 192 10.54 15.00 12.22
C SER A 192 11.31 13.72 12.50
N TRP A 193 10.62 12.75 13.10
CA TRP A 193 11.13 11.44 13.43
C TRP A 193 10.29 10.38 12.73
N ASP A 194 10.95 9.44 12.05
CA ASP A 194 10.32 8.41 11.25
C ASP A 194 10.89 7.03 11.59
N VAL A 195 10.05 5.99 11.58
CA VAL A 195 10.50 4.63 11.89
C VAL A 195 11.08 3.97 10.64
N ASN A 196 12.31 3.47 10.77
CA ASN A 196 12.96 2.74 9.68
C ASN A 196 12.17 1.49 9.27
N SER A 197 11.33 1.61 8.23
CA SER A 197 10.50 0.51 7.70
C SER A 197 9.60 -0.11 8.77
N LEU A 198 8.69 0.68 9.37
CA LEU A 198 7.80 0.27 10.47
C LEU A 198 7.08 -1.06 10.20
N TYR A 199 6.30 -1.17 9.13
CA TYR A 199 5.54 -2.39 8.86
C TYR A 199 6.42 -3.63 8.62
N PRO A 200 7.51 -3.54 7.85
CA PRO A 200 8.48 -4.64 7.77
C PRO A 200 9.07 -5.05 9.13
N SER A 201 9.47 -4.09 9.99
CA SER A 201 9.99 -4.41 11.32
C SER A 201 8.96 -5.13 12.18
N ILE A 202 7.70 -4.68 12.13
CA ILE A 202 6.59 -5.31 12.83
C ILE A 202 6.38 -6.75 12.35
N MET A 203 6.32 -6.97 11.03
CA MET A 203 6.16 -8.31 10.46
C MET A 203 7.30 -9.24 10.87
N ARG A 204 8.52 -8.71 10.95
CA ARG A 204 9.70 -9.47 11.34
C ARG A 204 9.71 -9.86 12.82
N ASP A 205 9.44 -8.92 13.70
CA ASP A 205 9.80 -9.01 15.11
C ASP A 205 8.61 -9.29 16.06
N ASN A 206 7.37 -9.21 15.56
CA ASN A 206 6.18 -9.45 16.39
C ASN A 206 5.53 -10.80 16.08
N PRO A 207 4.81 -11.38 17.05
CA PRO A 207 4.00 -12.56 16.81
C PRO A 207 2.87 -12.25 15.84
N MET A 208 2.70 -13.12 14.83
CA MET A 208 1.66 -12.99 13.81
C MET A 208 0.71 -14.18 13.85
N PRO A 209 -0.60 -13.94 13.61
CA PRO A 209 -1.58 -15.00 13.56
C PRO A 209 -1.32 -15.93 12.38
N VAL A 210 -1.59 -17.22 12.56
CA VAL A 210 -1.49 -18.28 11.53
C VAL A 210 -2.56 -19.35 11.72
N GLY A 211 -2.83 -20.07 10.63
CA GLY A 211 -3.78 -21.17 10.62
C GLY A 211 -5.23 -20.71 10.57
N SER A 212 -6.15 -21.67 10.55
CA SER A 212 -7.58 -21.37 10.56
C SER A 212 -7.98 -20.75 11.88
N PRO A 213 -8.76 -19.65 11.86
CA PRO A 213 -9.35 -19.08 13.07
C PRO A 213 -10.34 -20.04 13.70
N ILE A 214 -10.48 -19.97 15.02
CA ILE A 214 -11.51 -20.69 15.78
C ILE A 214 -12.37 -19.66 16.47
N TRP A 215 -13.69 -19.70 16.22
CA TRP A 215 -14.65 -18.85 16.92
C TRP A 215 -14.81 -19.29 18.39
N TYR A 216 -14.98 -18.35 19.29
CA TYR A 216 -15.39 -18.55 20.69
C TYR A 216 -16.47 -17.53 21.06
N ASP A 217 -17.35 -17.91 21.97
CA ASP A 217 -18.41 -17.06 22.47
C ASP A 217 -18.02 -16.35 23.76
N GLY A 218 -18.48 -15.12 23.94
CA GLY A 218 -18.20 -14.32 25.12
C GLY A 218 -16.77 -13.79 25.21
N GLU A 219 -16.29 -13.60 26.43
CA GLU A 219 -14.95 -13.09 26.72
C GLU A 219 -13.88 -14.12 26.41
N TYR A 220 -12.76 -13.69 25.79
CA TYR A 220 -11.62 -14.54 25.52
C TYR A 220 -11.05 -15.09 26.82
N ARG A 221 -10.91 -16.42 26.87
CA ARG A 221 -10.17 -17.12 27.92
C ARG A 221 -8.83 -17.56 27.39
N HIS A 222 -7.77 -17.26 28.16
CA HIS A 222 -6.40 -17.55 27.76
C HIS A 222 -6.25 -19.00 27.26
N ASP A 223 -5.75 -19.13 26.03
CA ASP A 223 -5.48 -20.40 25.36
C ASP A 223 -4.02 -20.40 24.86
N ALA A 224 -3.20 -21.27 25.42
CA ALA A 224 -1.76 -21.33 25.12
C ALA A 224 -1.49 -21.72 23.66
N ASP A 225 -2.37 -22.52 23.05
CA ASP A 225 -2.27 -22.91 21.63
C ASP A 225 -2.78 -21.85 20.67
N TYR A 226 -3.69 -20.98 21.13
CA TYR A 226 -4.34 -19.91 20.35
C TYR A 226 -4.27 -18.55 21.07
N PRO A 227 -3.06 -18.03 21.36
CA PRO A 227 -2.88 -16.87 22.22
C PRO A 227 -3.20 -15.53 21.57
N LEU A 228 -3.39 -15.47 20.26
CA LEU A 228 -3.77 -14.24 19.53
C LEU A 228 -5.26 -14.29 19.21
N HIS A 229 -5.95 -13.16 19.36
CA HIS A 229 -7.39 -13.12 19.11
C HIS A 229 -7.88 -11.77 18.57
N ILE A 230 -9.01 -11.82 17.89
CA ILE A 230 -9.78 -10.65 17.44
C ILE A 230 -11.13 -10.77 18.12
N ASP A 231 -11.37 -9.91 19.10
CA ASP A 231 -12.62 -9.87 19.88
C ASP A 231 -13.67 -8.99 19.21
N VAL A 232 -14.92 -9.39 19.27
CA VAL A 232 -16.06 -8.51 18.96
C VAL A 232 -16.62 -8.03 20.29
N VAL A 233 -16.43 -6.73 20.57
CA VAL A 233 -16.77 -6.13 21.87
C VAL A 233 -17.70 -4.96 21.69
N ALA A 234 -18.74 -4.89 22.51
CA ALA A 234 -19.59 -3.74 22.68
C ALA A 234 -19.09 -2.90 23.87
N PHE A 235 -18.68 -1.67 23.63
CA PHE A 235 -18.09 -0.80 24.64
C PHE A 235 -18.39 0.68 24.38
N ASP A 236 -18.25 1.49 25.41
CA ASP A 236 -18.01 2.92 25.29
C ASP A 236 -16.65 3.29 25.91
N ALA A 237 -16.09 4.40 25.45
CA ALA A 237 -14.74 4.79 25.85
C ALA A 237 -14.57 6.31 25.87
N LYS A 238 -13.77 6.81 26.83
CA LYS A 238 -13.39 8.21 26.96
C LYS A 238 -11.89 8.32 27.10
N LEU A 239 -11.27 9.22 26.32
CA LEU A 239 -9.83 9.42 26.33
C LEU A 239 -9.33 9.89 27.71
N LYS A 240 -8.31 9.23 28.23
CA LYS A 240 -7.63 9.61 29.46
C LYS A 240 -6.84 10.90 29.26
N SER A 241 -6.73 11.71 30.29
CA SER A 241 -5.92 12.93 30.25
C SER A 241 -4.47 12.64 29.90
N GLY A 242 -3.90 13.43 28.99
CA GLY A 242 -2.52 13.29 28.54
C GLY A 242 -2.24 12.10 27.63
N LYS A 243 -3.27 11.42 27.14
CA LYS A 243 -3.15 10.29 26.19
C LYS A 243 -3.52 10.69 24.78
N THR A 244 -3.06 9.90 23.83
CA THR A 244 -3.33 10.09 22.40
C THR A 244 -4.55 9.28 21.96
N ALA A 245 -5.47 9.94 21.27
CA ALA A 245 -6.62 9.28 20.68
C ALA A 245 -6.18 8.27 19.59
N THR A 246 -6.56 7.01 19.75
CA THR A 246 -6.25 5.92 18.82
C THR A 246 -7.47 5.40 18.08
N LEU A 247 -8.68 5.60 18.65
CA LEU A 247 -9.93 5.31 17.95
C LEU A 247 -10.12 6.30 16.81
N THR A 248 -10.40 5.78 15.64
CA THR A 248 -10.87 6.56 14.50
C THR A 248 -12.36 6.32 14.31
N ASN A 249 -13.03 7.24 13.66
CA ASN A 249 -14.39 7.03 13.22
C ASN A 249 -14.43 6.02 12.07
N ILE A 250 -14.42 4.73 12.41
CA ILE A 250 -14.33 3.62 11.47
C ILE A 250 -15.71 3.22 10.96
N LEU A 251 -16.74 3.59 11.70
CA LEU A 251 -18.10 3.19 11.37
C LEU A 251 -18.74 4.26 10.48
N PRO A 252 -19.23 3.88 9.28
CA PRO A 252 -19.91 4.80 8.35
C PRO A 252 -21.14 5.48 8.95
N VAL A 253 -21.59 5.03 10.12
CA VAL A 253 -22.77 5.54 10.85
C VAL A 253 -22.62 7.02 11.28
N TRP A 254 -21.41 7.57 11.36
CA TRP A 254 -21.16 8.87 11.99
C TRP A 254 -20.82 10.01 11.03
N GLY A 255 -20.62 9.76 9.76
CA GLY A 255 -20.43 10.80 8.74
C GLY A 255 -19.12 11.60 8.82
N TYR A 256 -18.16 11.21 9.67
CA TYR A 256 -16.89 11.87 9.87
C TYR A 256 -15.75 10.94 9.45
N GLU A 257 -15.34 11.01 8.21
CA GLU A 257 -14.16 10.28 7.75
C GLU A 257 -12.89 10.92 8.34
N GLY A 258 -12.10 10.12 9.06
CA GLY A 258 -10.73 10.46 9.44
C GLY A 258 -10.55 11.25 10.74
N GLU A 259 -11.59 11.55 11.49
CA GLU A 259 -11.46 12.18 12.80
C GLU A 259 -11.21 11.16 13.91
N ARG A 260 -10.39 11.54 14.88
CA ARG A 260 -10.10 10.72 16.05
C ARG A 260 -11.07 11.02 17.16
N LEU A 261 -11.54 9.95 17.80
CA LEU A 261 -12.52 10.08 18.85
C LEU A 261 -11.83 10.26 20.20
N ASP A 262 -12.08 11.38 20.87
CA ASP A 262 -11.78 11.57 22.28
C ASP A 262 -12.77 10.79 23.16
N SER A 263 -13.97 10.52 22.65
CA SER A 263 -14.95 9.63 23.26
C SER A 263 -15.83 9.01 22.19
N THR A 264 -16.31 7.80 22.46
CA THR A 264 -17.43 7.24 21.70
C THR A 264 -18.71 8.01 22.08
N LEU A 265 -19.58 8.33 21.10
CA LEU A 265 -20.84 9.02 21.34
C LEU A 265 -21.95 8.08 21.85
N GLY A 266 -21.59 6.93 22.36
CA GLY A 266 -22.44 5.86 22.83
C GLY A 266 -21.72 4.54 22.72
N VAL A 267 -22.47 3.46 22.93
CA VAL A 267 -21.94 2.10 22.79
C VAL A 267 -21.64 1.80 21.31
N ILE A 268 -20.43 1.37 21.04
CA ILE A 268 -20.03 0.87 19.72
C ILE A 268 -19.71 -0.62 19.83
N THR A 269 -20.03 -1.38 18.79
CA THR A 269 -19.66 -2.80 18.68
C THR A 269 -18.73 -2.97 17.49
N MET A 270 -17.51 -3.46 17.74
CA MET A 270 -16.52 -3.65 16.67
C MET A 270 -15.57 -4.81 16.96
N PRO A 271 -15.03 -5.45 15.91
CA PRO A 271 -13.91 -6.36 16.08
C PRO A 271 -12.61 -5.57 16.35
N VAL A 272 -11.86 -6.02 17.35
CA VAL A 272 -10.57 -5.45 17.76
C VAL A 272 -9.55 -6.55 17.97
N THR A 273 -8.31 -6.36 17.52
CA THR A 273 -7.22 -7.27 17.88
C THR A 273 -6.88 -7.12 19.36
N ASP A 274 -6.36 -8.16 20.00
CA ASP A 274 -5.82 -8.08 21.36
C ASP A 274 -4.78 -6.97 21.52
N VAL A 275 -3.99 -6.69 20.47
CA VAL A 275 -3.01 -5.60 20.40
C VAL A 275 -3.69 -4.22 20.45
N ASP A 276 -4.75 -4.03 19.64
CA ASP A 276 -5.52 -2.77 19.66
C ASP A 276 -6.30 -2.62 20.95
N TRP A 277 -6.86 -3.71 21.49
CA TRP A 277 -7.55 -3.69 22.77
C TRP A 277 -6.64 -3.23 23.89
N GLY A 278 -5.40 -3.77 23.95
CA GLY A 278 -4.39 -3.30 24.88
C GLY A 278 -4.05 -1.81 24.70
N THR A 279 -3.90 -1.34 23.46
CA THR A 279 -3.63 0.07 23.16
C THR A 279 -4.82 0.96 23.54
N LEU A 280 -6.05 0.50 23.31
CA LEU A 280 -7.28 1.18 23.67
C LEU A 280 -7.36 1.37 25.19
N THR A 281 -7.18 0.32 25.96
CA THR A 281 -7.26 0.35 27.42
C THR A 281 -6.09 1.13 28.06
N GLU A 282 -4.91 1.21 27.40
CA GLU A 282 -3.83 2.10 27.81
C GLU A 282 -4.24 3.58 27.68
N ASN A 283 -5.01 3.94 26.67
CA ASN A 283 -5.31 5.33 26.31
C ASN A 283 -6.69 5.83 26.75
N TYR A 284 -7.65 4.95 26.95
CA TYR A 284 -9.04 5.28 27.27
C TYR A 284 -9.50 4.63 28.57
N ASP A 285 -10.40 5.30 29.26
CA ASP A 285 -11.28 4.69 30.24
C ASP A 285 -12.38 3.97 29.43
N VAL A 286 -12.40 2.65 29.51
CA VAL A 286 -13.29 1.79 28.71
C VAL A 286 -14.31 1.13 29.62
N HIS A 287 -15.58 1.25 29.25
CA HIS A 287 -16.65 0.49 29.87
C HIS A 287 -17.15 -0.56 28.86
N VAL A 288 -17.02 -1.83 29.22
CA VAL A 288 -17.45 -2.96 28.40
C VAL A 288 -18.89 -3.30 28.74
N TRP A 289 -19.75 -3.31 27.71
CA TRP A 289 -21.15 -3.71 27.81
C TRP A 289 -21.33 -5.19 27.53
N GLU A 290 -20.61 -5.72 26.54
CA GLU A 290 -20.74 -7.11 26.13
C GLU A 290 -19.47 -7.58 25.42
N HIS A 291 -19.00 -8.78 25.76
CA HIS A 291 -18.11 -9.57 24.94
C HIS A 291 -18.95 -10.53 24.09
N VAL A 292 -19.12 -10.23 22.81
CA VAL A 292 -19.95 -11.03 21.89
C VAL A 292 -19.28 -12.37 21.60
N GLY A 293 -17.95 -12.36 21.48
CA GLY A 293 -17.12 -13.50 21.10
C GLY A 293 -15.95 -13.04 20.22
N GLY A 294 -15.33 -13.94 19.50
CA GLY A 294 -14.21 -13.57 18.64
C GLY A 294 -13.58 -14.74 17.94
N TRP A 295 -12.47 -14.49 17.26
CA TRP A 295 -11.65 -15.51 16.60
C TRP A 295 -10.30 -15.58 17.27
N LYS A 296 -9.89 -16.77 17.67
CA LYS A 296 -8.57 -17.03 18.21
C LYS A 296 -7.67 -17.73 17.17
N PHE A 297 -6.38 -17.44 17.22
CA PHE A 297 -5.37 -17.86 16.25
C PHE A 297 -4.17 -18.47 16.96
N ARG A 298 -3.53 -19.43 16.29
CA ARG A 298 -2.16 -19.80 16.60
C ARG A 298 -1.24 -18.64 16.29
N LYS A 299 -0.10 -18.56 17.00
CA LYS A 299 0.93 -17.54 16.72
C LYS A 299 2.13 -18.17 16.02
N SER A 300 2.79 -17.39 15.19
CA SER A 300 4.11 -17.70 14.66
C SER A 300 5.03 -16.49 14.74
N HIS A 301 6.30 -16.76 14.98
CA HIS A 301 7.39 -15.79 14.87
C HIS A 301 8.28 -16.16 13.69
N GLY A 302 8.89 -15.17 13.06
CA GLY A 302 9.91 -15.39 12.05
C GLY A 302 9.42 -15.77 10.66
N LEU A 303 8.12 -15.81 10.41
CA LEU A 303 7.56 -16.11 9.08
C LEU A 303 8.10 -15.18 8.00
N TYR A 304 8.41 -13.94 8.37
CA TYR A 304 8.82 -12.89 7.44
C TYR A 304 10.31 -12.58 7.48
N TYR A 305 11.13 -13.25 8.30
CA TYR A 305 12.55 -12.98 8.47
C TYR A 305 13.29 -12.97 7.14
N ASN A 306 13.23 -14.05 6.40
CA ASN A 306 13.97 -14.18 5.14
C ASN A 306 13.61 -13.07 4.14
N TYR A 307 12.31 -12.76 4.02
CA TYR A 307 11.84 -11.72 3.11
C TYR A 307 12.28 -10.33 3.56
N VAL A 308 12.05 -9.99 4.83
CA VAL A 308 12.36 -8.66 5.37
C VAL A 308 13.86 -8.43 5.40
N ASP A 309 14.65 -9.39 5.90
CA ASP A 309 16.10 -9.27 5.99
C ASP A 309 16.74 -9.16 4.60
N LYS A 310 16.28 -9.96 3.62
CA LYS A 310 16.70 -9.85 2.22
C LYS A 310 16.55 -8.43 1.69
N TRP A 311 15.32 -7.91 1.72
CA TRP A 311 15.04 -6.62 1.10
C TRP A 311 15.51 -5.43 1.93
N PHE A 312 15.57 -5.56 3.24
CA PHE A 312 16.16 -4.54 4.10
C PHE A 312 17.68 -4.45 3.88
N ASN A 313 18.38 -5.57 3.75
CA ASN A 313 19.81 -5.58 3.40
C ASN A 313 20.05 -4.91 2.03
N VAL A 314 19.25 -5.23 1.00
CA VAL A 314 19.35 -4.57 -0.31
C VAL A 314 19.09 -3.06 -0.16
N LYS A 315 18.06 -2.63 0.60
CA LYS A 315 17.80 -1.22 0.88
C LYS A 315 18.99 -0.51 1.53
N GLN A 316 19.74 -1.19 2.40
CA GLN A 316 20.89 -0.61 3.12
C GLN A 316 22.17 -0.57 2.29
N THR A 317 22.39 -1.55 1.42
CA THR A 317 23.66 -1.73 0.70
C THR A 317 23.63 -1.25 -0.75
N ALA A 318 22.46 -1.19 -1.37
CA ALA A 318 22.29 -0.69 -2.73
C ALA A 318 22.02 0.82 -2.77
N ALA A 319 22.23 1.41 -3.94
CA ALA A 319 21.90 2.79 -4.28
C ALA A 319 20.92 2.83 -5.47
N GLY A 320 20.40 4.03 -5.80
CA GLY A 320 19.57 4.26 -6.99
C GLY A 320 18.34 3.35 -7.06
N GLU A 321 18.12 2.83 -8.25
CA GLU A 321 16.93 2.04 -8.61
C GLU A 321 16.72 0.83 -7.70
N ARG A 322 17.79 0.08 -7.43
CA ARG A 322 17.74 -1.13 -6.63
C ARG A 322 17.33 -0.87 -5.19
N ARG A 323 17.83 0.21 -4.59
CA ARG A 323 17.40 0.67 -3.26
C ARG A 323 15.92 1.03 -3.25
N GLN A 324 15.46 1.76 -4.27
CA GLN A 324 14.05 2.17 -4.37
C GLN A 324 13.14 0.95 -4.55
N MET A 325 13.51 0.00 -5.40
CA MET A 325 12.74 -1.25 -5.56
C MET A 325 12.65 -2.03 -4.26
N ALA A 326 13.74 -2.15 -3.50
CA ALA A 326 13.72 -2.79 -2.19
C ALA A 326 12.79 -2.10 -1.21
N LYS A 327 12.79 -0.75 -1.17
CA LYS A 327 11.85 0.04 -0.35
C LYS A 327 10.39 -0.21 -0.73
N LEU A 328 10.10 -0.24 -2.03
CA LEU A 328 8.75 -0.51 -2.53
C LEU A 328 8.27 -1.93 -2.19
N LEU A 329 9.13 -2.94 -2.37
CA LEU A 329 8.82 -4.33 -2.03
C LEU A 329 8.55 -4.50 -0.53
N LEU A 330 9.42 -3.99 0.33
CA LEU A 330 9.26 -4.03 1.77
C LEU A 330 7.89 -3.51 2.21
N ASN A 331 7.51 -2.32 1.73
CA ASN A 331 6.30 -1.64 2.19
C ASN A 331 5.00 -2.19 1.53
N SER A 332 5.12 -2.99 0.46
CA SER A 332 3.95 -3.42 -0.31
C SER A 332 3.39 -4.78 0.11
N LEU A 333 4.16 -5.59 0.84
CA LEU A 333 3.73 -6.94 1.22
C LEU A 333 2.51 -6.92 2.13
N VAL A 334 2.49 -6.07 3.16
CA VAL A 334 1.36 -5.96 4.09
C VAL A 334 0.06 -5.56 3.37
N GLY A 335 0.16 -4.64 2.39
CA GLY A 335 -1.00 -4.23 1.60
C GLY A 335 -1.60 -5.37 0.77
N LYS A 336 -0.79 -6.36 0.39
CA LYS A 336 -1.27 -7.54 -0.32
C LYS A 336 -2.03 -8.49 0.60
N PHE A 337 -1.60 -8.67 1.85
CA PHE A 337 -2.35 -9.42 2.86
C PHE A 337 -3.70 -8.77 3.18
N GLY A 338 -3.77 -7.43 3.23
CA GLY A 338 -4.98 -6.65 3.48
C GLY A 338 -5.85 -6.39 2.24
N ALA A 339 -5.49 -6.93 1.08
CA ALA A 339 -6.26 -6.73 -0.15
C ALA A 339 -7.69 -7.28 -0.01
N SER A 340 -8.67 -6.58 -0.60
CA SER A 340 -10.05 -7.07 -0.62
C SER A 340 -10.14 -8.39 -1.38
N LEU A 341 -10.81 -9.37 -0.78
CA LEU A 341 -11.04 -10.68 -1.38
C LEU A 341 -12.08 -10.60 -2.52
N TYR A 342 -13.06 -9.74 -2.38
CA TYR A 342 -14.23 -9.66 -3.27
C TYR A 342 -14.24 -8.33 -4.04
N ARG A 343 -13.20 -8.12 -4.88
CA ARG A 343 -13.14 -6.94 -5.74
C ARG A 343 -13.81 -7.24 -7.07
N PRO A 344 -14.84 -6.48 -7.47
CA PRO A 344 -15.30 -6.52 -8.85
C PRO A 344 -14.16 -6.03 -9.76
N MET A 345 -14.01 -6.70 -10.90
CA MET A 345 -13.02 -6.38 -11.92
C MET A 345 -13.71 -6.01 -13.21
N LEU A 346 -13.11 -5.12 -13.98
CA LEU A 346 -13.54 -4.79 -15.35
C LEU A 346 -12.71 -5.62 -16.33
N HIS A 347 -13.40 -6.20 -17.32
CA HIS A 347 -12.78 -6.92 -18.43
C HIS A 347 -13.13 -6.24 -19.75
N PRO A 348 -12.14 -6.01 -20.64
CA PRO A 348 -12.41 -5.39 -21.93
C PRO A 348 -13.21 -6.33 -22.83
N LYS A 349 -14.13 -5.76 -23.61
CA LYS A 349 -14.87 -6.45 -24.67
C LYS A 349 -14.91 -5.59 -25.93
N PRO A 350 -15.13 -6.18 -27.12
CA PRO A 350 -15.40 -5.39 -28.33
C PRO A 350 -16.62 -4.51 -28.14
N SER A 351 -16.52 -3.24 -28.52
CA SER A 351 -17.66 -2.32 -28.62
C SER A 351 -18.36 -2.42 -29.97
N VAL A 352 -19.63 -2.01 -30.02
CA VAL A 352 -20.44 -2.00 -31.24
C VAL A 352 -19.88 -1.02 -32.29
N ASP A 353 -19.27 0.07 -31.86
CA ASP A 353 -18.61 1.07 -32.70
C ASP A 353 -17.18 0.69 -33.15
N GLY A 354 -16.74 -0.51 -32.78
CA GLY A 354 -15.41 -1.04 -33.13
C GLY A 354 -14.31 -0.60 -32.15
N GLY A 355 -14.66 0.04 -31.03
CA GLY A 355 -13.77 0.38 -29.92
C GLY A 355 -13.68 -0.73 -28.87
N VAL A 356 -13.44 -0.34 -27.62
CA VAL A 356 -13.37 -1.24 -26.45
C VAL A 356 -14.32 -0.75 -25.38
N ASP A 357 -15.28 -1.59 -25.02
CA ASP A 357 -16.15 -1.47 -23.86
C ASP A 357 -15.66 -2.35 -22.72
N PHE A 358 -16.36 -2.31 -21.58
CA PHE A 358 -16.02 -3.10 -20.39
C PHE A 358 -17.23 -3.83 -19.84
N THR A 359 -16.99 -5.05 -19.34
CA THR A 359 -17.94 -5.79 -18.51
C THR A 359 -17.43 -5.85 -17.09
N VAL A 360 -18.36 -5.80 -16.12
CA VAL A 360 -18.04 -5.99 -14.70
C VAL A 360 -18.15 -7.48 -14.39
N ASP A 361 -17.06 -8.06 -13.92
CA ASP A 361 -17.09 -9.36 -13.26
C ASP A 361 -17.27 -9.15 -11.74
N LYS A 362 -18.25 -9.82 -11.16
CA LYS A 362 -18.46 -9.90 -9.71
C LYS A 362 -17.91 -11.26 -9.26
N PRO A 363 -16.64 -11.33 -8.85
CA PRO A 363 -16.05 -12.61 -8.52
C PRO A 363 -16.76 -13.23 -7.32
N GLU A 364 -17.26 -14.44 -7.51
CA GLU A 364 -17.67 -15.32 -6.43
C GLU A 364 -16.44 -15.91 -5.71
N SER A 365 -15.28 -15.90 -6.37
CA SER A 365 -14.04 -16.46 -5.89
C SER A 365 -13.08 -15.42 -5.34
N THR A 366 -12.43 -15.80 -4.27
CA THR A 366 -11.50 -14.99 -3.51
C THR A 366 -10.13 -14.86 -4.19
N ASN A 367 -9.46 -13.71 -4.00
CA ASN A 367 -8.01 -13.62 -4.14
C ASN A 367 -7.35 -14.49 -3.05
N SER A 368 -6.93 -15.68 -3.41
CA SER A 368 -6.43 -16.71 -2.49
C SER A 368 -5.12 -16.35 -1.76
N LEU A 369 -4.50 -15.20 -2.04
CA LEU A 369 -3.25 -14.74 -1.44
C LEU A 369 -3.44 -13.61 -0.41
N ALA A 370 -4.64 -13.06 -0.27
CA ALA A 370 -4.93 -12.11 0.79
C ALA A 370 -5.33 -12.88 2.06
N TRP A 371 -4.81 -12.41 3.21
CA TRP A 371 -5.15 -12.98 4.51
C TRP A 371 -5.23 -11.89 5.56
N LEU A 372 -6.44 -11.45 5.81
CA LEU A 372 -6.78 -10.27 6.59
C LEU A 372 -6.18 -10.20 8.00
N PRO A 373 -6.11 -11.30 8.78
CA PRO A 373 -5.59 -11.22 10.15
C PRO A 373 -4.15 -10.69 10.22
N THR A 374 -3.25 -11.10 9.31
CA THR A 374 -1.89 -10.53 9.25
C THR A 374 -1.93 -9.00 9.10
N ALA A 375 -2.72 -8.48 8.15
CA ALA A 375 -2.78 -7.04 7.90
C ALA A 375 -3.37 -6.28 9.09
N ALA A 376 -4.39 -6.85 9.75
CA ALA A 376 -4.98 -6.26 10.95
C ALA A 376 -3.94 -6.16 12.09
N TYR A 377 -3.19 -7.22 12.34
CA TYR A 377 -2.14 -7.24 13.37
C TYR A 377 -0.99 -6.30 13.07
N VAL A 378 -0.51 -6.24 11.83
CA VAL A 378 0.57 -5.32 11.44
C VAL A 378 0.15 -3.88 11.69
N ASN A 379 -1.08 -3.51 11.30
CA ASN A 379 -1.59 -2.15 11.56
C ASN A 379 -1.80 -1.89 13.05
N ALA A 380 -2.28 -2.87 13.81
CA ALA A 380 -2.47 -2.76 15.26
C ALA A 380 -1.14 -2.52 15.99
N TYR A 381 -0.11 -3.29 15.67
CA TYR A 381 1.24 -3.07 16.21
C TYR A 381 1.80 -1.70 15.79
N GLY A 382 1.56 -1.25 14.55
CA GLY A 382 1.93 0.08 14.07
C GLY A 382 1.29 1.19 14.90
N ARG A 383 -0.03 1.09 15.11
CA ARG A 383 -0.77 2.03 15.99
C ARG A 383 -0.23 2.04 17.40
N ARG A 384 0.04 0.87 17.99
CA ARG A 384 0.63 0.75 19.34
C ARG A 384 1.99 1.43 19.41
N THR A 385 2.88 1.19 18.43
CA THR A 385 4.21 1.78 18.37
C THR A 385 4.13 3.30 18.32
N LEU A 386 3.32 3.86 17.41
CA LEU A 386 3.18 5.30 17.27
C LEU A 386 2.47 5.92 18.49
N SER A 387 1.40 5.31 19.01
CA SER A 387 0.67 5.79 20.19
C SER A 387 1.57 5.90 21.43
N ARG A 388 2.39 4.88 21.67
CA ARG A 388 3.33 4.89 22.81
C ARG A 388 4.42 5.96 22.66
N ALA A 389 4.95 6.13 21.44
CA ALA A 389 5.90 7.19 21.16
C ALA A 389 5.28 8.59 21.35
N MET A 390 4.06 8.80 20.88
CA MET A 390 3.31 10.05 21.06
C MET A 390 3.01 10.30 22.54
N ASN A 391 2.55 9.30 23.29
CA ASN A 391 2.28 9.44 24.73
C ASN A 391 3.53 9.80 25.53
N ALA A 392 4.70 9.25 25.18
CA ALA A 392 5.95 9.57 25.82
C ALA A 392 6.45 11.00 25.54
N ASN A 393 5.90 11.65 24.49
CA ASN A 393 6.27 13.00 24.05
C ASN A 393 5.03 13.91 23.92
N ALA A 394 4.00 13.68 24.72
CA ALA A 394 2.68 14.28 24.53
C ALA A 394 2.66 15.82 24.59
N ASP A 395 3.56 16.43 25.35
CA ASP A 395 3.75 17.87 25.47
C ASP A 395 4.37 18.50 24.21
N ARG A 396 5.08 17.71 23.39
CA ARG A 396 5.85 18.17 22.24
C ARG A 396 5.30 17.72 20.90
N VAL A 397 4.43 16.69 20.86
CA VAL A 397 3.87 16.18 19.60
C VAL A 397 2.96 17.22 18.95
N ILE A 398 3.30 17.65 17.74
CA ILE A 398 2.53 18.61 16.95
C ILE A 398 1.95 17.99 15.68
N TYR A 399 2.51 16.85 15.22
CA TYR A 399 2.02 16.10 14.07
C TYR A 399 2.42 14.63 14.19
N ALA A 400 1.60 13.73 13.67
CA ALA A 400 1.95 12.33 13.45
C ALA A 400 1.18 11.74 12.27
N ASP A 401 1.82 10.85 11.52
CA ASP A 401 1.17 10.08 10.44
C ASP A 401 1.87 8.73 10.27
N THR A 402 1.15 7.66 10.47
CA THR A 402 1.49 6.25 10.20
C THR A 402 2.75 5.75 10.92
N ASP A 403 3.93 6.16 10.54
CA ASP A 403 5.24 5.70 10.97
C ASP A 403 6.16 6.85 11.43
N GLY A 404 5.63 8.08 11.45
CA GLY A 404 6.39 9.26 11.83
C GLY A 404 5.64 10.22 12.74
N MET A 405 6.38 11.05 13.45
CA MET A 405 5.88 12.18 14.25
C MET A 405 6.79 13.39 14.14
N ILE A 406 6.21 14.59 14.29
CA ILE A 406 6.98 15.84 14.41
C ILE A 406 6.84 16.34 15.84
N LEU A 407 7.98 16.62 16.44
CA LEU A 407 8.09 17.16 17.80
C LEU A 407 8.53 18.63 17.76
N ALA A 408 7.91 19.47 18.57
CA ALA A 408 8.38 20.80 18.84
C ALA A 408 9.69 20.72 19.65
N GLY A 409 10.65 21.61 19.32
CA GLY A 409 11.99 21.61 19.91
C GLY A 409 12.94 20.64 19.22
N LEU A 410 14.24 20.81 19.51
CA LEU A 410 15.33 20.07 18.86
C LEU A 410 15.85 18.88 19.67
N ASP A 411 15.29 18.63 20.86
CA ASP A 411 15.71 17.52 21.71
C ASP A 411 15.30 16.17 21.10
N ALA A 412 16.06 15.13 21.45
CA ALA A 412 15.72 13.77 21.09
C ALA A 412 14.36 13.35 21.68
N PRO A 413 13.64 12.44 21.06
CA PRO A 413 12.38 11.93 21.60
C PRO A 413 12.62 11.08 22.85
N ALA A 414 11.69 11.17 23.81
CA ALA A 414 11.73 10.36 25.01
C ALA A 414 11.27 8.92 24.75
N SER A 415 11.91 7.98 25.47
CA SER A 415 11.47 6.56 25.55
C SER A 415 11.38 5.81 24.23
N ILE A 416 12.14 6.22 23.22
CA ILE A 416 12.23 5.50 21.94
C ILE A 416 13.69 5.30 21.53
N GLU A 417 13.97 4.19 20.87
CA GLU A 417 15.31 3.92 20.34
C GLU A 417 15.53 4.69 19.04
N THR A 418 16.62 5.43 18.95
CA THR A 418 16.99 6.18 17.75
C THR A 418 18.22 5.57 17.10
N ASP A 419 18.12 5.26 15.80
CA ASP A 419 19.21 4.75 14.96
C ASP A 419 18.86 4.94 13.48
N ASP A 420 19.77 5.52 12.71
CA ASP A 420 19.52 5.84 11.29
C ASP A 420 19.47 4.61 10.38
N ARG A 421 20.01 3.47 10.83
CA ARG A 421 20.18 2.27 10.02
C ARG A 421 19.42 1.05 10.52
N LYS A 422 19.17 0.97 11.83
CA LYS A 422 18.52 -0.19 12.42
C LYS A 422 17.06 -0.27 12.00
N LEU A 423 16.64 -1.46 11.58
CA LEU A 423 15.23 -1.76 11.26
C LEU A 423 14.35 -1.53 12.49
N GLY A 424 13.27 -0.78 12.34
CA GLY A 424 12.31 -0.49 13.41
C GLY A 424 12.72 0.59 14.39
N ALA A 425 13.97 1.09 14.33
CA ALA A 425 14.40 2.25 15.13
C ALA A 425 13.94 3.56 14.48
N TRP A 426 13.81 4.59 15.30
CA TRP A 426 13.46 5.93 14.86
C TRP A 426 14.69 6.69 14.36
N LYS A 427 14.54 7.42 13.27
CA LYS A 427 15.57 8.29 12.69
C LYS A 427 15.05 9.73 12.59
N ASN A 428 15.93 10.70 12.69
CA ASN A 428 15.60 12.08 12.33
C ASN A 428 15.51 12.17 10.79
N ASP A 429 14.34 12.53 10.27
CA ASP A 429 14.13 12.65 8.82
C ASP A 429 14.30 14.09 8.36
N HIS A 430 13.73 15.06 9.10
CA HIS A 430 13.82 16.48 8.80
C HIS A 430 14.02 17.31 10.07
N THR A 431 14.75 18.42 9.96
CA THR A 431 14.88 19.43 11.01
C THR A 431 14.43 20.78 10.44
N TYR A 432 13.33 21.31 10.97
CA TYR A 432 12.69 22.52 10.49
C TYR A 432 13.05 23.73 11.34
N THR A 433 13.43 24.84 10.68
CA THR A 433 13.52 26.17 11.29
C THR A 433 12.15 26.82 11.41
N LYS A 434 11.27 26.54 10.45
CA LYS A 434 9.86 26.99 10.42
C LYS A 434 8.98 25.85 9.93
N LEU A 435 7.82 25.67 10.56
CA LEU A 435 6.84 24.68 10.15
C LEU A 435 5.44 25.28 10.32
N ARG A 436 4.60 25.16 9.30
CA ARG A 436 3.17 25.51 9.35
C ARG A 436 2.34 24.28 9.07
N ILE A 437 1.49 23.93 10.02
CA ILE A 437 0.56 22.80 9.92
C ILE A 437 -0.86 23.37 9.77
N LEU A 438 -1.54 23.01 8.68
CA LEU A 438 -2.94 23.39 8.43
C LEU A 438 -3.92 22.29 8.82
N GLY A 439 -3.47 21.05 8.92
CA GLY A 439 -4.29 19.89 9.25
C GLY A 439 -3.62 18.57 8.89
N ASN A 440 -4.40 17.50 8.95
CA ASN A 440 -3.94 16.16 8.60
C ASN A 440 -3.42 16.11 7.16
N ARG A 441 -2.13 15.72 7.00
CA ARG A 441 -1.44 15.65 5.70
C ARG A 441 -1.42 16.98 4.92
N LYS A 442 -1.50 18.10 5.65
CA LYS A 442 -1.38 19.45 5.10
C LYS A 442 -0.42 20.26 5.93
N TYR A 443 0.85 20.32 5.51
CA TYR A 443 1.87 21.15 6.15
C TYR A 443 2.96 21.57 5.18
N CYS A 444 3.65 22.66 5.52
CA CYS A 444 4.83 23.16 4.83
C CYS A 444 5.89 23.57 5.85
N GLY A 445 7.12 23.13 5.64
CA GLY A 445 8.26 23.45 6.50
C GLY A 445 9.47 23.92 5.71
N VAL A 446 10.31 24.72 6.35
CA VAL A 446 11.61 25.14 5.84
C VAL A 446 12.68 24.47 6.71
N GLU A 447 13.55 23.69 6.10
CA GLU A 447 14.63 22.98 6.78
C GLU A 447 15.79 23.92 7.16
N THR A 448 16.70 23.42 7.97
CA THR A 448 17.96 24.10 8.32
C THR A 448 18.86 24.33 7.10
N SER A 449 18.75 23.50 6.06
CA SER A 449 19.41 23.66 4.75
C SER A 449 18.83 24.84 3.94
N GLY A 450 17.64 25.32 4.26
CA GLY A 450 16.86 26.25 3.46
C GLY A 450 15.88 25.57 2.50
N ASP A 451 15.94 24.26 2.38
CA ASP A 451 15.04 23.50 1.52
C ASP A 451 13.61 23.50 2.10
N MET A 452 12.65 23.41 1.20
CA MET A 452 11.24 23.39 1.56
C MET A 452 10.66 21.99 1.45
N VAL A 453 10.02 21.54 2.51
CA VAL A 453 9.26 20.27 2.56
C VAL A 453 7.78 20.59 2.64
N MET A 454 7.01 20.13 1.66
CA MET A 454 5.56 20.27 1.62
C MET A 454 4.86 18.92 1.57
N ARG A 455 3.79 18.78 2.35
CA ARG A 455 2.85 17.66 2.26
C ARG A 455 1.44 18.21 2.06
N LEU A 456 0.82 17.75 0.98
CA LEU A 456 -0.52 18.20 0.61
C LEU A 456 -1.31 17.01 0.04
N SER A 457 -2.09 16.36 0.89
CA SER A 457 -2.93 15.22 0.49
C SER A 457 -4.21 15.70 -0.19
N GLY A 458 -4.67 14.93 -1.16
CA GLY A 458 -5.92 15.18 -1.88
C GLY A 458 -5.79 16.15 -3.06
N VAL A 459 -4.60 16.73 -3.30
CA VAL A 459 -4.32 17.55 -4.48
C VAL A 459 -3.36 16.81 -5.39
N HIS A 460 -3.85 16.48 -6.59
CA HIS A 460 -3.02 15.81 -7.59
C HIS A 460 -2.05 16.82 -8.20
N ARG A 461 -0.76 16.47 -8.30
CA ARG A 461 0.30 17.32 -8.90
C ARG A 461 0.29 18.76 -8.40
N ALA A 462 0.25 18.95 -7.07
CA ALA A 462 0.41 20.28 -6.50
C ALA A 462 1.84 20.77 -6.74
N ALA A 463 1.99 21.89 -7.42
CA ALA A 463 3.26 22.60 -7.50
C ALA A 463 3.73 23.00 -6.08
N PRO A 464 5.05 23.10 -5.83
CA PRO A 464 5.55 23.61 -4.55
C PRO A 464 4.99 25.02 -4.25
N ILE A 465 4.31 25.16 -3.12
CA ILE A 465 3.76 26.44 -2.66
C ILE A 465 4.78 27.05 -1.71
N PRO A 466 5.26 28.30 -1.94
CA PRO A 466 6.17 28.98 -1.04
C PRO A 466 5.62 29.02 0.40
N TYR A 467 6.50 28.88 1.40
CA TYR A 467 6.10 28.85 2.81
C TYR A 467 5.18 30.02 3.20
N ASP A 468 5.50 31.24 2.72
CA ASP A 468 4.73 32.44 3.06
C ASP A 468 3.36 32.50 2.39
N GLU A 469 3.17 31.74 1.32
CA GLU A 469 1.90 31.60 0.59
C GLU A 469 1.06 30.40 1.05
N PHE A 470 1.67 29.47 1.81
CA PHE A 470 1.00 28.27 2.33
C PHE A 470 0.12 28.65 3.54
N LEU A 471 -1.00 29.34 3.29
CA LEU A 471 -1.87 29.94 4.29
C LEU A 471 -3.28 29.33 4.27
N PRO A 472 -3.98 29.22 5.41
CA PRO A 472 -5.37 28.76 5.43
C PRO A 472 -6.24 29.63 4.51
N GLY A 473 -7.02 28.98 3.66
CA GLY A 473 -7.92 29.66 2.72
C GLY A 473 -7.24 30.28 1.47
N SER A 474 -5.92 30.18 1.31
CA SER A 474 -5.25 30.61 0.08
C SER A 474 -5.63 29.70 -1.10
N ARG A 475 -5.68 30.31 -2.30
CA ARG A 475 -6.06 29.61 -3.54
C ARG A 475 -4.83 29.37 -4.39
N HIS A 476 -4.68 28.14 -4.86
CA HIS A 476 -3.58 27.72 -5.71
C HIS A 476 -4.12 26.88 -6.88
N CYS A 477 -3.30 26.72 -7.92
CA CYS A 477 -3.57 25.81 -9.02
C CYS A 477 -2.58 24.66 -9.00
N ASN A 478 -3.02 23.46 -9.35
CA ASN A 478 -2.13 22.35 -9.63
C ASN A 478 -1.56 22.44 -11.06
N ASP A 479 -0.63 21.54 -11.40
CA ASP A 479 -0.02 21.49 -12.75
C ASP A 479 -1.04 21.22 -13.87
N ASP A 480 -2.19 20.63 -13.55
CA ASP A 480 -3.28 20.38 -14.49
C ASP A 480 -4.23 21.58 -14.64
N GLY A 481 -3.95 22.71 -13.97
CA GLY A 481 -4.75 23.94 -14.01
C GLY A 481 -6.00 23.92 -13.11
N HIS A 482 -6.18 22.90 -12.26
CA HIS A 482 -7.30 22.84 -11.34
C HIS A 482 -7.04 23.68 -10.08
N THR A 483 -7.96 24.57 -9.76
CA THR A 483 -7.89 25.42 -8.56
C THR A 483 -8.29 24.61 -7.30
N PHE A 484 -7.53 24.78 -6.24
CA PHE A 484 -7.84 24.24 -4.91
C PHE A 484 -7.60 25.28 -3.81
N VAL A 485 -8.12 25.02 -2.61
CA VAL A 485 -7.99 25.87 -1.42
C VAL A 485 -7.29 25.11 -0.32
N LEU A 486 -6.30 25.73 0.34
CA LEU A 486 -5.59 25.16 1.49
C LEU A 486 -6.43 25.17 2.76
#